data_7c365ff8ecf774d3b52046d657b6c03e
#
_entry.id   7c365ff8ecf774d3b52046d657b6c03e
#
_cell.length_a   1.000
_cell.length_b   1.000
_cell.length_c   1.000
_cell.angle_alpha   90.00
_cell.angle_beta   90.00
_cell.angle_gamma   90.00
#
_symmetry.space_group_name_H-M   'P 1'
#
loop_
_entity.id
_entity.type
_entity.pdbx_description
1 polymer ?
#
loop_
_entity_poly.entity_id
_entity_poly.type
_entity_poly.pdbx_seq_one_letter_code
_entity_poly.pdbx_strand_id
1 'polypeptide(L)'
;MLKNVHPLLSGPLLSLLDRMGHGDLLGLVDRNFPAHRYGAPVIDFRGVDTGQAADALLSVFPLDGFVDEAVHRMEIDGSPDEITVATERLQKAADAAEGRPVRIASVERFAFYEMAKPVFAFVHTGETVPYSCYLLRKGVV
;
A
#
# COMPACT_ATOMS: atom_id res chain seq x y z
N MET A 1 11.33 17.98 -10.82
CA MET A 1 11.35 17.63 -9.38
C MET A 1 10.75 18.77 -8.58
N LEU A 2 10.02 18.48 -7.52
CA LEU A 2 9.34 19.46 -6.68
C LEU A 2 9.98 19.53 -5.30
N LYS A 3 9.97 20.74 -4.68
CA LYS A 3 10.41 20.89 -3.29
C LYS A 3 9.42 20.20 -2.35
N ASN A 4 9.93 19.57 -1.30
CA ASN A 4 9.15 18.91 -0.25
C ASN A 4 8.28 17.75 -0.75
N VAL A 5 8.56 17.24 -1.95
CA VAL A 5 7.90 16.05 -2.52
C VAL A 5 8.95 14.95 -2.65
N HIS A 6 8.62 13.77 -2.15
CA HIS A 6 9.52 12.62 -2.21
C HIS A 6 9.89 12.32 -3.68
N PRO A 7 11.18 12.06 -4.00
CA PRO A 7 11.64 11.88 -5.39
C PRO A 7 10.94 10.75 -6.17
N LEU A 8 10.43 9.74 -5.50
CA LEU A 8 9.67 8.65 -6.13
C LEU A 8 8.25 9.05 -6.56
N LEU A 9 7.73 10.19 -6.06
CA LEU A 9 6.38 10.65 -6.39
C LEU A 9 6.40 11.38 -7.74
N SER A 10 6.23 10.61 -8.81
CA SER A 10 6.13 11.14 -10.17
C SER A 10 4.81 11.91 -10.38
N GLY A 11 4.78 12.79 -11.38
CA GLY A 11 3.55 13.52 -11.75
C GLY A 11 2.35 12.60 -11.98
N PRO A 12 2.47 11.52 -12.77
CA PRO A 12 1.38 10.54 -12.93
C PRO A 12 0.90 9.91 -11.62
N LEU A 13 1.81 9.55 -10.71
CA LEU A 13 1.44 9.00 -9.41
C LEU A 13 0.73 10.03 -8.54
N LEU A 14 1.26 11.25 -8.44
CA LEU A 14 0.62 12.34 -7.69
C LEU A 14 -0.79 12.63 -8.20
N SER A 15 -0.96 12.73 -9.52
CA SER A 15 -2.27 12.93 -10.15
C SER A 15 -3.24 11.79 -9.83
N LEU A 16 -2.75 10.56 -9.76
CA LEU A 16 -3.56 9.40 -9.44
C LEU A 16 -4.02 9.44 -7.97
N LEU A 17 -3.09 9.70 -7.04
CA LEU A 17 -3.38 9.80 -5.61
C LEU A 17 -4.32 10.96 -5.29
N ASP A 18 -4.18 12.10 -5.99
CA ASP A 18 -5.05 13.28 -5.86
C ASP A 18 -6.49 12.97 -6.25
N ARG A 19 -6.70 12.21 -7.32
CA ARG A 19 -8.04 11.83 -7.80
C ARG A 19 -8.75 10.78 -6.94
N MET A 20 -8.04 10.05 -6.09
CA MET A 20 -8.65 9.11 -5.17
C MET A 20 -9.51 9.83 -4.13
N GLY A 21 -10.71 9.31 -3.87
CA GLY A 21 -11.61 9.81 -2.83
C GLY A 21 -11.45 9.11 -1.49
N HIS A 22 -12.13 9.63 -0.46
CA HIS A 22 -12.20 8.99 0.84
C HIS A 22 -12.74 7.56 0.73
N GLY A 23 -12.03 6.61 1.29
CA GLY A 23 -12.39 5.19 1.28
C GLY A 23 -11.90 4.40 0.07
N ASP A 24 -11.37 5.07 -0.97
CA ASP A 24 -10.73 4.37 -2.09
C ASP A 24 -9.50 3.58 -1.62
N LEU A 25 -9.22 2.47 -2.28
CA LEU A 25 -8.11 1.59 -1.95
C LEU A 25 -6.95 1.76 -2.94
N LEU A 26 -5.75 1.88 -2.39
CA LEU A 26 -4.49 1.78 -3.12
C LEU A 26 -3.83 0.44 -2.82
N GLY A 27 -3.51 -0.35 -3.83
CA GLY A 27 -2.74 -1.58 -3.69
C GLY A 27 -1.24 -1.27 -3.68
N LEU A 28 -0.52 -1.67 -2.63
CA LEU A 28 0.94 -1.68 -2.58
C LEU A 28 1.38 -3.15 -2.57
N VAL A 29 2.00 -3.60 -3.66
CA VAL A 29 2.16 -5.04 -3.91
C VAL A 29 3.58 -5.44 -4.29
N ASP A 30 3.94 -6.69 -3.99
CA ASP A 30 5.24 -7.25 -4.32
C ASP A 30 5.39 -7.56 -5.82
N ARG A 31 6.62 -7.97 -6.21
CA ARG A 31 7.02 -8.23 -7.60
C ARG A 31 6.19 -9.29 -8.33
N ASN A 32 5.56 -10.21 -7.60
CA ASN A 32 4.85 -11.35 -8.16
C ASN A 32 3.33 -11.18 -8.18
N PHE A 33 2.81 -10.12 -7.56
CA PHE A 33 1.37 -9.87 -7.53
C PHE A 33 0.84 -9.60 -8.95
N PRO A 34 -0.28 -10.20 -9.35
CA PRO A 34 -0.84 -10.06 -10.70
C PRO A 34 -1.61 -8.74 -10.89
N ALA A 35 -0.98 -7.59 -10.61
CA ALA A 35 -1.63 -6.27 -10.59
C ALA A 35 -2.36 -5.94 -11.89
N HIS A 36 -1.76 -6.24 -13.05
CA HIS A 36 -2.35 -5.93 -14.36
C HIS A 36 -3.62 -6.72 -14.67
N ARG A 37 -3.87 -7.83 -13.99
CA ARG A 37 -5.09 -8.64 -14.18
C ARG A 37 -6.37 -7.88 -13.77
N TYR A 38 -6.25 -6.90 -12.88
CA TYR A 38 -7.39 -6.18 -12.32
C TYR A 38 -7.92 -5.08 -13.23
N GLY A 39 -7.19 -4.69 -14.27
CA GLY A 39 -7.61 -3.61 -15.17
C GLY A 39 -7.48 -2.20 -14.57
N ALA A 40 -7.07 -2.07 -13.31
CA ALA A 40 -6.76 -0.79 -12.68
C ALA A 40 -5.38 -0.26 -13.14
N PRO A 41 -5.12 1.05 -13.06
CA PRO A 41 -3.81 1.60 -13.31
C PRO A 41 -2.73 0.95 -12.44
N VAL A 42 -1.56 0.68 -13.02
CA VAL A 42 -0.40 0.12 -12.31
C VAL A 42 0.78 1.07 -12.46
N ILE A 43 1.28 1.55 -11.33
CA ILE A 43 2.50 2.36 -11.27
C ILE A 43 3.69 1.44 -10.98
N ASP A 44 4.68 1.47 -11.85
CA ASP A 44 5.86 0.63 -11.76
C ASP A 44 6.89 1.21 -10.78
N PHE A 45 7.07 0.52 -9.66
CA PHE A 45 8.05 0.81 -8.62
C PHE A 45 9.06 -0.35 -8.45
N ARG A 46 9.34 -1.09 -9.54
CA ARG A 46 10.20 -2.29 -9.48
C ARG A 46 11.62 -2.03 -8.96
N GLY A 47 12.07 -0.79 -8.91
CA GLY A 47 13.39 -0.40 -8.41
C GLY A 47 13.48 -0.23 -6.89
N VAL A 48 12.36 -0.36 -6.15
CA VAL A 48 12.30 -0.13 -4.70
C VAL A 48 11.54 -1.24 -3.97
N ASP A 49 11.82 -1.38 -2.68
CA ASP A 49 11.12 -2.31 -1.79
C ASP A 49 9.86 -1.68 -1.17
N THR A 50 9.14 -2.46 -0.38
CA THR A 50 7.93 -2.03 0.32
C THR A 50 8.16 -0.83 1.23
N GLY A 51 9.26 -0.82 1.99
CA GLY A 51 9.57 0.27 2.92
C GLY A 51 9.79 1.59 2.20
N GLN A 52 10.62 1.59 1.17
CA GLN A 52 10.90 2.77 0.34
C GLN A 52 9.63 3.30 -0.35
N ALA A 53 8.80 2.41 -0.87
CA ALA A 53 7.54 2.78 -1.49
C ALA A 53 6.56 3.37 -0.47
N ALA A 54 6.47 2.77 0.72
CA ALA A 54 5.61 3.24 1.81
C ALA A 54 6.02 4.64 2.29
N ASP A 55 7.32 4.88 2.50
CA ASP A 55 7.84 6.19 2.89
C ASP A 55 7.43 7.28 1.88
N ALA A 56 7.57 6.98 0.59
CA ALA A 56 7.18 7.90 -0.47
C ALA A 56 5.67 8.16 -0.48
N LEU A 57 4.87 7.10 -0.53
CA LEU A 57 3.41 7.19 -0.65
C LEU A 57 2.79 7.89 0.56
N LEU A 58 3.15 7.46 1.76
CA LEU A 58 2.54 7.95 3.01
C LEU A 58 3.00 9.37 3.38
N SER A 59 4.00 9.93 2.69
CA SER A 59 4.34 11.34 2.82
C SER A 59 3.25 12.29 2.29
N VAL A 60 2.35 11.78 1.43
CA VAL A 60 1.25 12.57 0.82
C VAL A 60 -0.11 11.89 0.89
N PHE A 61 -0.15 10.57 1.17
CA PHE A 61 -1.37 9.77 1.18
C PHE A 61 -1.87 9.58 2.61
N PRO A 62 -2.99 10.22 3.00
CA PRO A 62 -3.55 10.05 4.34
C PRO A 62 -4.19 8.66 4.47
N LEU A 63 -3.92 7.96 5.57
CA LEU A 63 -4.64 6.74 5.91
C LEU A 63 -5.96 7.09 6.62
N ASP A 64 -7.00 6.29 6.36
CA ASP A 64 -8.33 6.54 6.91
C ASP A 64 -8.36 6.38 8.43
N GLY A 65 -8.61 7.47 9.14
CA GLY A 65 -8.73 7.50 10.60
C GLY A 65 -10.15 7.20 11.12
N PHE A 66 -11.13 7.04 10.24
CA PHE A 66 -12.52 6.75 10.64
C PHE A 66 -12.84 5.27 10.72
N VAL A 67 -11.91 4.40 10.33
CA VAL A 67 -12.03 2.94 10.42
C VAL A 67 -10.98 2.38 11.36
N ASP A 68 -11.26 1.22 11.95
CA ASP A 68 -10.31 0.55 12.84
C ASP A 68 -9.08 0.02 12.07
N GLU A 69 -9.27 -0.31 10.80
CA GLU A 69 -8.28 -0.99 9.96
C GLU A 69 -8.15 -0.30 8.61
N ALA A 70 -7.26 0.71 8.54
CA ALA A 70 -6.97 1.43 7.29
C ALA A 70 -6.02 0.67 6.35
N VAL A 71 -5.30 -0.32 6.88
CA VAL A 71 -4.34 -1.13 6.13
C VAL A 71 -4.66 -2.61 6.30
N HIS A 72 -4.75 -3.32 5.19
CA HIS A 72 -4.88 -4.77 5.17
C HIS A 72 -3.65 -5.40 4.53
N ARG A 73 -3.13 -6.46 5.11
CA ARG A 73 -2.03 -7.26 4.57
C ARG A 73 -2.50 -8.64 4.13
N MET A 74 -1.92 -9.16 3.07
CA MET A 74 -2.07 -10.58 2.74
C MET A 74 -1.37 -11.41 3.80
N GLU A 75 -2.07 -12.35 4.42
CA GLU A 75 -1.44 -13.27 5.38
C GLU A 75 -0.60 -14.33 4.67
N ILE A 76 0.41 -14.82 5.38
CA ILE A 76 1.20 -15.96 4.94
C ILE A 76 0.35 -17.22 5.05
N ASP A 77 0.27 -18.01 3.99
CA ASP A 77 -0.50 -19.25 3.98
C ASP A 77 -0.09 -20.15 5.15
N GLY A 78 -1.07 -20.53 5.99
CA GLY A 78 -0.87 -21.36 7.17
C GLY A 78 -0.24 -20.65 8.38
N SER A 79 0.04 -19.34 8.31
CA SER A 79 0.69 -18.56 9.38
C SER A 79 0.09 -17.15 9.48
N PRO A 80 -1.21 -17.01 9.84
CA PRO A 80 -1.91 -15.71 9.79
C PRO A 80 -1.32 -14.67 10.76
N ASP A 81 -0.68 -15.10 11.84
CA ASP A 81 -0.10 -14.21 12.84
C ASP A 81 1.37 -13.84 12.56
N GLU A 82 2.00 -14.50 11.58
CA GLU A 82 3.39 -14.21 11.22
C GLU A 82 3.49 -12.91 10.43
N ILE A 83 4.45 -12.07 10.80
CA ILE A 83 4.73 -10.77 10.18
C ILE A 83 6.08 -10.81 9.50
N THR A 84 6.12 -10.42 8.22
CA THR A 84 7.36 -10.33 7.46
C THR A 84 8.12 -9.03 7.75
N VAL A 85 9.41 -9.01 7.42
CA VAL A 85 10.23 -7.78 7.51
C VAL A 85 9.68 -6.65 6.62
N ALA A 86 9.04 -6.98 5.49
CA ALA A 86 8.40 -5.98 4.65
C ALA A 86 7.20 -5.33 5.35
N THR A 87 6.38 -6.12 6.08
CA THR A 87 5.29 -5.60 6.90
C THR A 87 5.80 -4.72 8.05
N GLU A 88 6.90 -5.09 8.70
CA GLU A 88 7.52 -4.27 9.74
C GLU A 88 7.96 -2.90 9.21
N ARG A 89 8.53 -2.87 7.99
CA ARG A 89 8.92 -1.61 7.33
C ARG A 89 7.71 -0.73 6.99
N LEU A 90 6.64 -1.35 6.46
CA LEU A 90 5.38 -0.64 6.21
C LEU A 90 4.78 -0.09 7.51
N GLN A 91 4.75 -0.90 8.58
CA GLN A 91 4.25 -0.48 9.90
C GLN A 91 5.00 0.76 10.40
N LYS A 92 6.33 0.74 10.33
CA LYS A 92 7.16 1.86 10.74
C LYS A 92 6.86 3.14 9.94
N ALA A 93 6.73 3.02 8.62
CA ALA A 93 6.39 4.15 7.75
C ALA A 93 4.99 4.70 8.05
N ALA A 94 4.00 3.82 8.25
CA ALA A 94 2.63 4.21 8.55
C ALA A 94 2.50 4.91 9.90
N ASP A 95 3.12 4.37 10.94
CA ASP A 95 3.11 4.95 12.29
C ASP A 95 3.76 6.34 12.30
N ALA A 96 4.88 6.50 11.58
CA ALA A 96 5.57 7.78 11.47
C ALA A 96 4.75 8.82 10.70
N ALA A 97 4.13 8.43 9.58
CA ALA A 97 3.34 9.33 8.75
C ALA A 97 2.07 9.81 9.44
N GLU A 98 1.38 8.93 10.16
CA GLU A 98 0.12 9.25 10.86
C GLU A 98 0.34 9.83 12.27
N GLY A 99 1.54 9.72 12.84
CA GLY A 99 1.84 10.14 14.20
C GLY A 99 1.13 9.32 15.30
N ARG A 100 0.70 8.10 14.97
CA ARG A 100 0.00 7.15 15.84
C ARG A 100 0.25 5.72 15.38
N PRO A 101 0.07 4.72 16.26
CA PRO A 101 0.06 3.33 15.85
C PRO A 101 -1.06 3.07 14.82
N VAL A 102 -0.70 2.51 13.67
CA VAL A 102 -1.64 2.13 12.62
C VAL A 102 -1.89 0.62 12.70
N ARG A 103 -3.16 0.23 12.74
CA ARG A 103 -3.51 -1.19 12.74
C ARG A 103 -3.44 -1.75 11.33
N ILE A 104 -2.61 -2.79 11.14
CA ILE A 104 -2.53 -3.57 9.92
C ILE A 104 -3.24 -4.91 10.15
N ALA A 105 -4.40 -5.09 9.51
CA ALA A 105 -5.18 -6.30 9.65
C ALA A 105 -4.71 -7.39 8.68
N SER A 106 -4.74 -8.63 9.15
CA SER A 106 -4.46 -9.81 8.35
C SER A 106 -5.68 -10.21 7.52
N VAL A 107 -5.47 -10.59 6.27
CA VAL A 107 -6.51 -11.09 5.36
C VAL A 107 -6.00 -12.34 4.67
N GLU A 108 -6.79 -13.41 4.71
CA GLU A 108 -6.49 -14.65 4.00
C GLU A 108 -6.24 -14.38 2.50
N ARG A 109 -5.31 -15.10 1.88
CA ARG A 109 -4.80 -14.81 0.53
C ARG A 109 -5.90 -14.68 -0.53
N PHE A 110 -6.86 -15.60 -0.59
CA PHE A 110 -7.93 -15.54 -1.59
C PHE A 110 -8.94 -14.42 -1.29
N ALA A 111 -9.22 -14.17 -0.02
CA ALA A 111 -10.02 -13.02 0.40
C ALA A 111 -9.34 -11.70 0.04
N PHE A 112 -7.99 -11.64 0.13
CA PHE A 112 -7.23 -10.47 -0.30
C PHE A 112 -7.41 -10.20 -1.80
N TYR A 113 -7.34 -11.24 -2.65
CA TYR A 113 -7.59 -11.09 -4.08
C TYR A 113 -9.00 -10.54 -4.37
N GLU A 114 -10.01 -10.97 -3.61
CA GLU A 114 -11.37 -10.42 -3.74
C GLU A 114 -11.44 -8.96 -3.29
N MET A 115 -10.83 -8.60 -2.16
CA MET A 115 -10.76 -7.22 -1.66
C MET A 115 -10.00 -6.29 -2.62
N ALA A 116 -9.08 -6.81 -3.40
CA ALA A 116 -8.30 -6.04 -4.37
C ALA A 116 -9.10 -5.67 -5.64
N LYS A 117 -10.26 -6.28 -5.89
CA LYS A 117 -11.05 -6.02 -7.10
C LYS A 117 -11.45 -4.55 -7.29
N PRO A 118 -11.93 -3.83 -6.24
CA PRO A 118 -12.31 -2.43 -6.37
C PRO A 118 -11.14 -1.44 -6.20
N VAL A 119 -9.90 -1.91 -6.17
CA VAL A 119 -8.72 -1.05 -6.00
C VAL A 119 -8.67 0.01 -7.08
N PHE A 120 -8.42 1.26 -6.69
CA PHE A 120 -8.32 2.38 -7.61
C PHE A 120 -7.08 2.28 -8.49
N ALA A 121 -5.96 1.89 -7.90
CA ALA A 121 -4.69 1.69 -8.58
C ALA A 121 -3.75 0.77 -7.77
N PHE A 122 -2.72 0.24 -8.44
CA PHE A 122 -1.64 -0.51 -7.80
C PHE A 122 -0.31 0.21 -7.94
N VAL A 123 0.49 0.19 -6.88
CA VAL A 123 1.92 0.45 -6.89
C VAL A 123 2.64 -0.89 -6.82
N HIS A 124 3.27 -1.27 -7.91
CA HIS A 124 3.91 -2.58 -8.10
C HIS A 124 5.40 -2.45 -7.85
N THR A 125 5.85 -2.95 -6.70
CA THR A 125 7.23 -2.81 -6.22
C THR A 125 8.16 -3.92 -6.71
N GLY A 126 9.46 -3.74 -6.47
CA GLY A 126 10.47 -4.79 -6.62
C GLY A 126 10.64 -5.69 -5.39
N GLU A 127 9.73 -5.59 -4.40
CA GLU A 127 9.83 -6.35 -3.16
C GLU A 127 9.97 -7.87 -3.42
N THR A 128 10.95 -8.47 -2.76
CA THR A 128 11.27 -9.89 -2.91
C THR A 128 10.69 -10.76 -1.80
N VAL A 129 10.31 -10.15 -0.69
CA VAL A 129 9.70 -10.87 0.44
C VAL A 129 8.30 -11.33 0.04
N PRO A 130 8.00 -12.63 0.07
CA PRO A 130 6.67 -13.14 -0.31
C PRO A 130 5.56 -12.58 0.59
N TYR A 131 4.34 -12.55 0.06
CA TYR A 131 3.14 -12.05 0.75
C TYR A 131 3.18 -10.56 1.12
N SER A 132 4.08 -9.79 0.53
CA SER A 132 4.21 -8.36 0.79
C SER A 132 3.22 -7.55 -0.07
N CYS A 133 1.95 -7.84 0.12
CA CYS A 133 0.83 -7.22 -0.57
C CYS A 133 -0.11 -6.57 0.43
N TYR A 134 -0.44 -5.31 0.17
CA TYR A 134 -1.19 -4.47 1.10
C TYR A 134 -2.26 -3.67 0.37
N LEU A 135 -3.37 -3.41 1.06
CA LEU A 135 -4.41 -2.46 0.63
C LEU A 135 -4.44 -1.30 1.61
N LEU A 136 -4.24 -0.10 1.11
CA LEU A 136 -4.23 1.14 1.88
C LEU A 136 -5.52 1.90 1.60
N ARG A 137 -6.32 2.19 2.62
CA ARG A 137 -7.56 2.96 2.50
C ARG A 137 -7.27 4.44 2.65
N LYS A 138 -7.67 5.23 1.64
CA LYS A 138 -7.48 6.67 1.66
C LYS A 138 -8.40 7.34 2.68
N GLY A 139 -7.80 8.17 3.51
CA GLY A 139 -8.48 9.02 4.48
C GLY A 139 -8.74 10.43 3.95
N VAL A 140 -8.93 11.35 4.88
CA VAL A 140 -9.16 12.79 4.63
C VAL A 140 -8.02 13.61 5.23
N VAL A 141 -7.80 14.80 4.70
CA VAL A 141 -6.88 15.82 5.19
C VAL A 141 -7.61 16.99 5.80
#